data_a1fb097d1e9966cb9ef3d10087262002
#
_entry.id   a1fb097d1e9966cb9ef3d10087262002
#
_cell.length_a   1.000
_cell.length_b   1.000
_cell.length_c   1.000
_cell.angle_alpha   90.00
_cell.angle_beta   90.00
_cell.angle_gamma   90.00
#
_symmetry.space_group_name_H-M   'P 1'
#
loop_
_entity.id
_entity.type
_entity.pdbx_description
1 polymer ?
#
loop_
_entity_poly.entity_id
_entity_poly.type
_entity_poly.pdbx_seq_one_letter_code
_entity_poly.pdbx_strand_id
1 'polypeptide(L)'
;MRVGCVLMQKNEVNALEPWLLYHAHLFGMENLCVIDHGSTHPKVLNTLAWYEHDGLTVVRLPAAADYQRKGEFVTKQLQAMAARGGYDFLLPIDCDEFLALRREEGGFTCAREEILACLRAYAGRAETLEIKQNLLNILGHPGRFWVFPYQKVFFPAAHVGVVDHGSHTDVSGRGNGLLETPLVYLHFHHKSWEEQVRAGKEKLRPFVDVDDPQALEAFKGVGWHLLVHMNAGEDAYTGMMNAAPGKPEVEGLLELFAALNINPLFFQKPVPDFHFA
;
A
#
# COMPACT_ATOMS: atom_id res chain seq x y z
N MET A 1 8.49 3.39 -21.65
CA MET A 1 8.32 3.97 -20.31
C MET A 1 8.52 2.87 -19.29
N ARG A 2 9.39 3.10 -18.34
CA ARG A 2 9.72 2.16 -17.28
C ARG A 2 9.39 2.78 -15.91
N VAL A 3 8.59 2.09 -15.13
CA VAL A 3 8.11 2.57 -13.82
C VAL A 3 8.59 1.61 -12.74
N GLY A 4 9.24 2.13 -11.70
CA GLY A 4 9.69 1.32 -10.58
C GLY A 4 8.83 1.55 -9.35
N CYS A 5 8.55 0.47 -8.60
CA CYS A 5 7.80 0.54 -7.35
C CYS A 5 8.62 0.04 -6.17
N VAL A 6 8.52 0.74 -5.05
CA VAL A 6 9.16 0.36 -3.78
C VAL A 6 8.10 0.15 -2.71
N LEU A 7 8.08 -1.03 -2.13
CA LEU A 7 7.24 -1.45 -1.01
C LEU A 7 8.12 -1.74 0.21
N MET A 8 7.70 -1.34 1.41
CA MET A 8 8.25 -1.86 2.67
C MET A 8 7.16 -2.61 3.43
N GLN A 9 7.44 -3.87 3.82
CA GLN A 9 6.48 -4.74 4.49
C GLN A 9 7.11 -5.59 5.60
N LYS A 10 6.26 -6.14 6.48
CA LYS A 10 6.60 -7.18 7.44
C LYS A 10 5.39 -8.09 7.65
N ASN A 11 5.55 -9.37 7.36
CA ASN A 11 4.52 -10.40 7.57
C ASN A 11 3.14 -10.08 6.91
N GLU A 12 3.12 -9.39 5.76
CA GLU A 12 1.89 -9.08 5.03
C GLU A 12 1.39 -10.31 4.25
N VAL A 13 0.90 -11.31 5.01
CA VAL A 13 0.59 -12.67 4.56
C VAL A 13 -0.47 -12.72 3.46
N ASN A 14 -1.47 -11.83 3.54
CA ASN A 14 -2.60 -11.80 2.62
C ASN A 14 -2.41 -10.80 1.48
N ALA A 15 -1.60 -9.77 1.70
CA ALA A 15 -1.48 -8.64 0.78
C ALA A 15 -0.29 -8.73 -0.18
N LEU A 16 0.83 -9.31 0.27
CA LEU A 16 2.09 -9.28 -0.48
C LEU A 16 1.97 -9.88 -1.88
N GLU A 17 1.44 -11.10 -2.00
CA GLU A 17 1.35 -11.76 -3.29
C GLU A 17 0.36 -11.07 -4.26
N PRO A 18 -0.87 -10.69 -3.83
CA PRO A 18 -1.75 -9.84 -4.63
C PRO A 18 -1.10 -8.54 -5.09
N TRP A 19 -0.36 -7.86 -4.22
CA TRP A 19 0.36 -6.64 -4.56
C TRP A 19 1.42 -6.87 -5.64
N LEU A 20 2.22 -7.94 -5.51
CA LEU A 20 3.23 -8.31 -6.48
C LEU A 20 2.62 -8.63 -7.86
N LEU A 21 1.59 -9.48 -7.90
CA LEU A 21 0.92 -9.87 -9.14
C LEU A 21 0.32 -8.66 -9.86
N TYR A 22 -0.36 -7.78 -9.12
CA TYR A 22 -1.01 -6.60 -9.67
C TYR A 22 0.00 -5.60 -10.25
N HIS A 23 1.02 -5.23 -9.47
CA HIS A 23 2.00 -4.25 -9.94
C HIS A 23 2.98 -4.84 -10.97
N ALA A 24 3.24 -6.15 -10.93
CA ALA A 24 3.97 -6.81 -12.02
C ALA A 24 3.18 -6.81 -13.34
N HIS A 25 1.85 -6.98 -13.30
CA HIS A 25 1.00 -6.78 -14.47
C HIS A 25 1.12 -5.37 -15.04
N LEU A 26 1.16 -4.35 -14.18
CA LEU A 26 1.29 -2.96 -14.63
C LEU A 26 2.69 -2.65 -15.18
N PHE A 27 3.75 -3.08 -14.51
CA PHE A 27 5.09 -2.54 -14.69
C PHE A 27 6.19 -3.58 -14.96
N GLY A 28 5.93 -4.86 -14.75
CA GLY A 28 6.93 -5.95 -14.80
C GLY A 28 7.55 -6.24 -13.43
N MET A 29 7.75 -7.52 -13.09
CA MET A 29 8.28 -7.97 -11.80
C MET A 29 9.68 -7.40 -11.52
N GLU A 30 10.51 -7.29 -12.55
CA GLU A 30 11.87 -6.76 -12.49
C GLU A 30 11.96 -5.26 -12.12
N ASN A 31 10.82 -4.57 -12.10
CA ASN A 31 10.71 -3.17 -11.73
C ASN A 31 10.15 -2.97 -10.31
N LEU A 32 9.89 -4.06 -9.60
CA LEU A 32 9.42 -4.04 -8.22
C LEU A 32 10.57 -4.25 -7.24
N CYS A 33 10.53 -3.51 -6.13
CA CYS A 33 11.46 -3.66 -5.02
C CYS A 33 10.68 -3.78 -3.71
N VAL A 34 10.89 -4.88 -3.01
CA VAL A 34 10.31 -5.11 -1.68
C VAL A 34 11.41 -5.00 -0.62
N ILE A 35 11.21 -4.10 0.33
CA ILE A 35 12.00 -4.00 1.56
C ILE A 35 11.30 -4.89 2.59
N ASP A 36 11.90 -6.03 2.88
CA ASP A 36 11.43 -6.93 3.93
C ASP A 36 12.00 -6.53 5.29
N HIS A 37 11.15 -6.10 6.20
CA HIS A 37 11.50 -5.64 7.54
C HIS A 37 11.55 -6.80 8.56
N GLY A 38 12.29 -7.87 8.20
CA GLY A 38 12.48 -9.03 9.07
C GLY A 38 11.22 -9.85 9.26
N SER A 39 10.55 -10.20 8.17
CA SER A 39 9.44 -11.15 8.19
C SER A 39 9.88 -12.51 8.73
N THR A 40 8.98 -13.16 9.44
CA THR A 40 9.15 -14.49 10.03
C THR A 40 8.12 -15.50 9.53
N HIS A 41 7.00 -15.02 8.94
CA HIS A 41 5.94 -15.90 8.48
C HIS A 41 6.37 -16.70 7.23
N PRO A 42 6.30 -18.05 7.24
CA PRO A 42 6.82 -18.88 6.15
C PRO A 42 6.22 -18.56 4.79
N LYS A 43 4.91 -18.27 4.71
CA LYS A 43 4.27 -17.90 3.45
C LYS A 43 4.91 -16.65 2.86
N VAL A 44 5.19 -15.61 3.66
CA VAL A 44 5.83 -14.38 3.20
C VAL A 44 7.26 -14.65 2.71
N LEU A 45 8.04 -15.42 3.50
CA LEU A 45 9.41 -15.78 3.12
C LEU A 45 9.46 -16.58 1.82
N ASN A 46 8.56 -17.55 1.66
CA ASN A 46 8.46 -18.35 0.44
C ASN A 46 8.01 -17.52 -0.76
N THR A 47 7.01 -16.63 -0.58
CA THR A 47 6.57 -15.69 -1.63
C THR A 47 7.72 -14.82 -2.10
N LEU A 48 8.47 -14.20 -1.18
CA LEU A 48 9.62 -13.37 -1.52
C LEU A 48 10.68 -14.16 -2.29
N ALA A 49 11.04 -15.36 -1.80
CA ALA A 49 12.04 -16.21 -2.45
C ALA A 49 11.61 -16.64 -3.86
N TRP A 50 10.33 -16.97 -4.04
CA TRP A 50 9.79 -17.35 -5.35
C TRP A 50 9.90 -16.22 -6.35
N TYR A 51 9.37 -15.04 -6.03
CA TYR A 51 9.37 -13.90 -6.96
C TYR A 51 10.75 -13.23 -7.13
N GLU A 52 11.65 -13.40 -6.16
CA GLU A 52 13.06 -12.99 -6.33
C GLU A 52 13.74 -13.77 -7.47
N HIS A 53 13.38 -15.05 -7.64
CA HIS A 53 13.81 -15.85 -8.79
C HIS A 53 13.21 -15.33 -10.11
N ASP A 54 12.03 -14.74 -10.07
CA ASP A 54 11.32 -14.15 -11.21
C ASP A 54 11.70 -12.68 -11.48
N GLY A 55 12.73 -12.16 -10.80
CA GLY A 55 13.27 -10.82 -11.05
C GLY A 55 12.88 -9.76 -10.02
N LEU A 56 12.06 -10.08 -8.99
CA LEU A 56 11.79 -9.16 -7.89
C LEU A 56 13.10 -8.78 -7.17
N THR A 57 13.30 -7.49 -6.91
CA THR A 57 14.36 -7.05 -6.01
C THR A 57 13.88 -7.14 -4.56
N VAL A 58 14.55 -7.93 -3.71
CA VAL A 58 14.25 -8.03 -2.28
C VAL A 58 15.40 -7.47 -1.45
N VAL A 59 15.11 -6.47 -0.61
CA VAL A 59 16.04 -5.87 0.34
C VAL A 59 15.65 -6.30 1.74
N ARG A 60 16.47 -7.14 2.37
CA ARG A 60 16.20 -7.67 3.71
C ARG A 60 16.83 -6.78 4.77
N LEU A 61 16.00 -6.21 5.64
CA LEU A 61 16.44 -5.47 6.81
C LEU A 61 16.48 -6.39 8.04
N PRO A 62 17.41 -6.15 9.00
CA PRO A 62 17.37 -6.84 10.28
C PRO A 62 16.04 -6.58 11.00
N ALA A 63 15.52 -7.58 11.73
CA ALA A 63 14.30 -7.43 12.53
C ALA A 63 14.38 -6.32 13.60
N ALA A 64 15.60 -5.95 14.01
CA ALA A 64 15.88 -4.84 14.92
C ALA A 64 15.93 -3.46 14.24
N ALA A 65 15.74 -3.37 12.89
CA ALA A 65 15.68 -2.09 12.22
C ALA A 65 14.49 -1.29 12.73
N ASP A 66 14.71 0.01 12.96
CA ASP A 66 13.65 0.88 13.48
C ASP A 66 12.61 1.17 12.40
N TYR A 67 11.39 0.70 12.60
CA TYR A 67 10.27 0.95 11.70
C TYR A 67 9.93 2.44 11.56
N GLN A 68 10.24 3.26 12.57
CA GLN A 68 10.06 4.72 12.50
C GLN A 68 10.86 5.35 11.35
N ARG A 69 11.89 4.67 10.87
CA ARG A 69 12.72 5.09 9.75
C ARG A 69 12.24 4.59 8.39
N LYS A 70 10.97 4.12 8.27
CA LYS A 70 10.40 3.60 7.01
C LYS A 70 10.65 4.56 5.84
N GLY A 71 10.36 5.86 6.00
CA GLY A 71 10.57 6.87 4.95
C GLY A 71 12.01 6.93 4.44
N GLU A 72 13.01 6.80 5.35
CA GLU A 72 14.42 6.78 4.98
C GLU A 72 14.78 5.52 4.16
N PHE A 73 14.31 4.34 4.57
CA PHE A 73 14.57 3.10 3.85
C PHE A 73 13.94 3.11 2.46
N VAL A 74 12.70 3.57 2.35
CA VAL A 74 12.00 3.71 1.06
C VAL A 74 12.73 4.72 0.18
N THR A 75 13.05 5.90 0.69
CA THR A 75 13.82 6.93 -0.04
C THR A 75 15.13 6.39 -0.58
N LYS A 76 15.88 5.65 0.26
CA LYS A 76 17.16 5.06 -0.16
C LYS A 76 17.01 4.11 -1.33
N GLN A 77 15.94 3.31 -1.37
CA GLN A 77 15.70 2.39 -2.49
C GLN A 77 15.22 3.13 -3.74
N LEU A 78 14.34 4.13 -3.61
CA LEU A 78 13.96 4.98 -4.74
C LEU A 78 15.19 5.65 -5.38
N GLN A 79 16.09 6.22 -4.56
CA GLN A 79 17.34 6.83 -5.02
C GLN A 79 18.30 5.80 -5.66
N ALA A 80 18.39 4.60 -5.09
CA ALA A 80 19.21 3.53 -5.66
C ALA A 80 18.68 3.07 -7.03
N MET A 81 17.36 2.99 -7.20
CA MET A 81 16.73 2.69 -8.49
C MET A 81 16.97 3.81 -9.49
N ALA A 82 16.81 5.07 -9.08
CA ALA A 82 17.13 6.25 -9.91
C ALA A 82 18.58 6.24 -10.39
N ALA A 83 19.52 5.94 -9.49
CA ALA A 83 20.96 5.89 -9.81
C ALA A 83 21.33 4.77 -10.80
N ARG A 84 20.58 3.65 -10.82
CA ARG A 84 20.76 2.61 -11.85
C ARG A 84 20.37 3.10 -13.25
N GLY A 85 19.52 4.13 -13.31
CA GLY A 85 19.01 4.69 -14.55
C GLY A 85 17.93 3.86 -15.25
N GLY A 86 17.40 4.43 -16.32
CA GLY A 86 16.43 3.74 -17.19
C GLY A 86 14.99 3.74 -16.66
N TYR A 87 14.70 4.38 -15.54
CA TYR A 87 13.34 4.60 -15.06
C TYR A 87 12.84 6.00 -15.44
N ASP A 88 11.56 6.09 -15.77
CA ASP A 88 10.85 7.36 -15.98
C ASP A 88 10.22 7.84 -14.67
N PHE A 89 9.63 6.92 -13.89
CA PHE A 89 8.97 7.21 -12.62
C PHE A 89 9.33 6.20 -11.54
N LEU A 90 9.30 6.66 -10.29
CA LEU A 90 9.52 5.83 -9.11
C LEU A 90 8.43 6.11 -8.07
N LEU A 91 7.72 5.05 -7.67
CA LEU A 91 6.55 5.10 -6.80
C LEU A 91 6.80 4.35 -5.49
N PRO A 92 6.70 5.02 -4.33
CA PRO A 92 6.51 4.33 -3.06
C PRO A 92 5.04 3.90 -2.95
N ILE A 93 4.77 2.61 -2.76
CA ILE A 93 3.40 2.08 -2.70
C ILE A 93 3.31 1.13 -1.50
N ASP A 94 2.36 1.36 -0.59
CA ASP A 94 2.15 0.48 0.55
C ASP A 94 1.53 -0.86 0.13
N CYS A 95 1.68 -1.91 0.95
CA CYS A 95 1.28 -3.28 0.59
C CYS A 95 -0.24 -3.46 0.40
N ASP A 96 -1.02 -2.55 0.96
CA ASP A 96 -2.47 -2.50 0.86
C ASP A 96 -2.98 -1.47 -0.17
N GLU A 97 -2.07 -0.88 -0.97
CA GLU A 97 -2.37 0.12 -2.00
C GLU A 97 -2.15 -0.46 -3.40
N PHE A 98 -3.12 -0.24 -4.30
CA PHE A 98 -3.10 -0.72 -5.69
C PHE A 98 -3.38 0.45 -6.62
N LEU A 99 -2.48 0.72 -7.58
CA LEU A 99 -2.58 1.90 -8.43
C LEU A 99 -3.75 1.79 -9.42
N ALA A 100 -4.54 2.86 -9.51
CA ALA A 100 -5.64 2.99 -10.44
C ALA A 100 -5.72 4.43 -10.98
N LEU A 101 -6.69 4.70 -11.84
CA LEU A 101 -6.87 5.99 -12.51
C LEU A 101 -8.30 6.48 -12.37
N ARG A 102 -8.47 7.76 -12.08
CA ARG A 102 -9.73 8.51 -12.26
C ARG A 102 -9.80 9.05 -13.68
N ARG A 103 -10.83 8.71 -14.42
CA ARG A 103 -11.07 9.23 -15.77
C ARG A 103 -11.64 10.64 -15.75
N GLU A 104 -11.38 11.41 -16.79
CA GLU A 104 -11.91 12.78 -16.95
C GLU A 104 -13.43 12.81 -17.07
N GLU A 105 -14.00 11.86 -17.79
CA GLU A 105 -15.45 11.68 -17.94
C GLU A 105 -16.14 11.12 -16.69
N GLY A 106 -15.38 10.78 -15.68
CA GLY A 106 -15.83 10.21 -14.41
C GLY A 106 -15.59 8.71 -14.32
N GLY A 107 -15.70 8.17 -13.10
CA GLY A 107 -15.41 6.78 -12.79
C GLY A 107 -13.91 6.50 -12.60
N PHE A 108 -13.62 5.22 -12.35
CA PHE A 108 -12.26 4.75 -12.06
C PHE A 108 -11.95 3.50 -12.87
N THR A 109 -10.68 3.31 -13.23
CA THR A 109 -10.21 2.16 -14.00
C THR A 109 -8.88 1.66 -13.46
N CYS A 110 -8.64 0.36 -13.61
CA CYS A 110 -7.34 -0.27 -13.38
C CYS A 110 -6.68 -0.73 -14.70
N ALA A 111 -7.20 -0.28 -15.86
CA ALA A 111 -6.67 -0.65 -17.16
C ALA A 111 -5.22 -0.17 -17.32
N ARG A 112 -4.32 -1.13 -17.51
CA ARG A 112 -2.88 -0.88 -17.65
C ARG A 112 -2.56 0.20 -18.67
N GLU A 113 -3.16 0.13 -19.83
CA GLU A 113 -2.86 1.07 -20.93
C GLU A 113 -3.28 2.50 -20.61
N GLU A 114 -4.41 2.68 -19.89
CA GLU A 114 -4.86 4.00 -19.44
C GLU A 114 -3.93 4.57 -18.37
N ILE A 115 -3.52 3.75 -17.39
CA ILE A 115 -2.55 4.15 -16.35
C ILE A 115 -1.22 4.56 -16.99
N LEU A 116 -0.72 3.77 -17.92
CA LEU A 116 0.53 4.06 -18.63
C LEU A 116 0.42 5.30 -19.54
N ALA A 117 -0.75 5.52 -20.18
CA ALA A 117 -1.00 6.71 -20.97
C ALA A 117 -1.02 7.98 -20.08
N CYS A 118 -1.68 7.89 -18.93
CA CYS A 118 -1.66 8.95 -17.93
C CYS A 118 -0.23 9.29 -17.50
N LEU A 119 0.56 8.31 -17.09
CA LEU A 119 1.95 8.54 -16.68
C LEU A 119 2.80 9.18 -17.80
N ARG A 120 2.60 8.78 -19.06
CA ARG A 120 3.32 9.40 -20.22
C ARG A 120 3.06 10.91 -20.33
N ALA A 121 1.87 11.40 -19.95
CA ALA A 121 1.55 12.82 -19.98
C ALA A 121 2.39 13.65 -18.99
N TYR A 122 2.96 13.01 -17.98
CA TYR A 122 3.84 13.63 -16.99
C TYR A 122 5.34 13.38 -17.27
N ALA A 123 5.70 12.76 -18.39
CA ALA A 123 7.11 12.53 -18.74
C ALA A 123 7.85 13.85 -18.90
N GLY A 124 9.09 13.91 -18.38
CA GLY A 124 9.94 15.11 -18.43
C GLY A 124 9.59 16.20 -17.42
N ARG A 125 8.63 15.99 -16.54
CA ARG A 125 8.35 16.89 -15.41
C ARG A 125 9.45 16.81 -14.37
N ALA A 126 9.63 17.92 -13.62
CA ALA A 126 10.58 18.00 -12.50
C ALA A 126 9.89 18.06 -11.14
N GLU A 127 8.60 18.36 -11.14
CA GLU A 127 7.77 18.48 -9.95
C GLU A 127 7.60 17.12 -9.26
N THR A 128 7.43 17.13 -7.95
CA THR A 128 6.90 15.98 -7.22
C THR A 128 5.45 15.74 -7.65
N LEU A 129 5.12 14.52 -8.04
CA LEU A 129 3.79 14.15 -8.51
C LEU A 129 2.91 13.70 -7.34
N GLU A 130 1.64 14.13 -7.36
CA GLU A 130 0.72 13.97 -6.24
C GLU A 130 -0.49 13.12 -6.63
N ILE A 131 -0.83 12.18 -5.77
CA ILE A 131 -2.09 11.42 -5.75
C ILE A 131 -2.92 11.97 -4.60
N LYS A 132 -4.07 12.63 -4.88
CA LYS A 132 -4.90 13.28 -3.86
C LYS A 132 -6.06 12.45 -3.34
N GLN A 133 -6.34 11.32 -3.95
CA GLN A 133 -7.49 10.49 -3.59
C GLN A 133 -7.08 9.05 -3.40
N ASN A 134 -7.56 8.46 -2.33
CA ASN A 134 -7.56 7.04 -2.10
C ASN A 134 -9.00 6.50 -2.16
N LEU A 135 -9.14 5.28 -2.62
CA LEU A 135 -10.39 4.56 -2.69
C LEU A 135 -10.35 3.46 -1.63
N LEU A 136 -10.97 3.72 -0.45
CA LEU A 136 -11.01 2.76 0.66
C LEU A 136 -11.99 1.62 0.35
N ASN A 137 -11.54 0.39 0.49
CA ASN A 137 -12.35 -0.80 0.22
C ASN A 137 -13.56 -0.90 1.16
N ILE A 138 -14.65 -1.50 0.66
CA ILE A 138 -15.86 -1.78 1.42
C ILE A 138 -15.93 -3.29 1.65
N LEU A 139 -16.02 -3.69 2.93
CA LEU A 139 -16.12 -5.09 3.29
C LEU A 139 -17.39 -5.71 2.69
N GLY A 140 -17.33 -6.96 2.25
CA GLY A 140 -18.46 -7.66 1.61
C GLY A 140 -18.82 -7.17 0.20
N HIS A 141 -18.22 -6.07 -0.29
CA HIS A 141 -18.51 -5.51 -1.60
C HIS A 141 -17.23 -5.32 -2.42
N PRO A 142 -16.60 -6.39 -2.89
CA PRO A 142 -15.38 -6.31 -3.67
C PRO A 142 -15.59 -5.46 -4.94
N GLY A 143 -14.61 -4.64 -5.27
CA GLY A 143 -14.70 -3.71 -6.41
C GLY A 143 -15.36 -2.37 -6.11
N ARG A 144 -16.02 -2.21 -4.94
CA ARG A 144 -16.61 -0.95 -4.49
C ARG A 144 -15.77 -0.27 -3.43
N PHE A 145 -15.75 1.06 -3.47
CA PHE A 145 -14.86 1.86 -2.64
C PHE A 145 -15.51 3.14 -2.15
N TRP A 146 -15.04 3.64 -1.02
CA TRP A 146 -15.26 5.00 -0.57
C TRP A 146 -14.16 5.91 -1.12
N VAL A 147 -14.54 7.02 -1.73
CA VAL A 147 -13.58 8.05 -2.12
C VAL A 147 -13.15 8.81 -0.88
N PHE A 148 -11.86 8.83 -0.60
CA PHE A 148 -11.28 9.49 0.55
C PHE A 148 -10.13 10.43 0.14
N PRO A 149 -10.13 11.70 0.59
CA PRO A 149 -9.07 12.65 0.28
C PRO A 149 -7.82 12.32 1.11
N TYR A 150 -6.91 11.58 0.54
CA TYR A 150 -5.67 11.18 1.22
C TYR A 150 -4.50 11.27 0.26
N GLN A 151 -3.54 12.12 0.61
CA GLN A 151 -2.42 12.45 -0.25
C GLN A 151 -1.31 11.42 -0.20
N LYS A 152 -0.75 11.12 -1.38
CA LYS A 152 0.50 10.38 -1.54
C LYS A 152 1.34 11.06 -2.61
N VAL A 153 2.66 10.84 -2.58
CA VAL A 153 3.57 11.41 -3.57
C VAL A 153 4.42 10.35 -4.26
N PHE A 154 4.80 10.63 -5.49
CA PHE A 154 5.76 9.85 -6.26
C PHE A 154 6.61 10.78 -7.13
N PHE A 155 7.62 10.24 -7.82
CA PHE A 155 8.65 11.07 -8.42
C PHE A 155 8.94 10.69 -9.88
N PRO A 156 9.19 11.68 -10.74
CA PRO A 156 10.03 11.47 -11.92
C PRO A 156 11.40 10.95 -11.46
N ALA A 157 11.94 9.93 -12.11
CA ALA A 157 13.16 9.25 -11.65
C ALA A 157 14.40 10.16 -11.61
N ALA A 158 14.44 11.19 -12.47
CA ALA A 158 15.51 12.20 -12.46
C ALA A 158 15.43 13.15 -11.25
N HIS A 159 14.30 13.20 -10.54
CA HIS A 159 14.00 14.18 -9.50
C HIS A 159 13.48 13.55 -8.21
N VAL A 160 14.00 12.38 -7.84
CA VAL A 160 13.59 11.67 -6.62
C VAL A 160 13.85 12.52 -5.38
N GLY A 161 12.80 12.81 -4.63
CA GLY A 161 12.83 13.51 -3.36
C GLY A 161 13.08 12.59 -2.16
N VAL A 162 12.61 13.04 -1.00
CA VAL A 162 12.66 12.29 0.27
C VAL A 162 11.23 12.15 0.77
N VAL A 163 10.77 10.93 0.98
CA VAL A 163 9.41 10.71 1.49
C VAL A 163 9.38 10.70 3.02
N ASP A 164 8.28 11.18 3.58
CA ASP A 164 7.95 10.98 4.99
C ASP A 164 7.62 9.52 5.29
N HIS A 165 7.30 9.21 6.56
CA HIS A 165 7.00 7.84 7.00
C HIS A 165 5.87 7.17 6.20
N GLY A 166 4.87 7.92 5.77
CA GLY A 166 3.68 7.42 5.04
C GLY A 166 3.70 7.71 3.54
N SER A 167 4.78 8.28 3.00
CA SER A 167 4.87 8.76 1.61
C SER A 167 3.78 9.78 1.24
N HIS A 168 3.37 10.62 2.23
CA HIS A 168 2.35 11.64 2.02
C HIS A 168 2.93 12.94 1.47
N THR A 169 4.20 13.22 1.77
CA THR A 169 4.88 14.46 1.39
C THR A 169 6.30 14.22 0.95
N ASP A 170 6.79 15.10 0.06
CA ASP A 170 8.22 15.24 -0.20
C ASP A 170 8.82 16.20 0.83
N VAL A 171 9.64 15.65 1.72
CA VAL A 171 10.34 16.42 2.77
C VAL A 171 11.76 16.81 2.37
N SER A 172 12.13 16.66 1.10
CA SER A 172 13.49 16.98 0.60
C SER A 172 13.84 18.46 0.62
N GLY A 173 12.84 19.33 0.68
CA GLY A 173 13.03 20.78 0.58
C GLY A 173 13.51 21.29 -0.79
N ARG A 174 13.48 20.45 -1.83
CA ARG A 174 13.98 20.79 -3.18
C ARG A 174 13.17 21.86 -3.91
N GLY A 175 11.93 22.15 -3.46
CA GLY A 175 11.14 23.26 -3.98
C GLY A 175 10.64 23.12 -5.41
N ASN A 176 10.67 21.91 -6.00
CA ASN A 176 10.24 21.67 -7.38
C ASN A 176 8.73 21.85 -7.59
N GLY A 177 7.96 22.10 -6.53
CA GLY A 177 6.51 22.18 -6.57
C GLY A 177 5.84 20.80 -6.54
N LEU A 178 4.50 20.82 -6.36
CA LEU A 178 3.63 19.64 -6.42
C LEU A 178 2.76 19.73 -7.66
N LEU A 179 2.61 18.62 -8.38
CA LEU A 179 1.74 18.52 -9.54
C LEU A 179 0.74 17.38 -9.33
N GLU A 180 -0.53 17.73 -9.22
CA GLU A 180 -1.61 16.75 -9.08
C GLU A 180 -1.74 15.86 -10.31
N THR A 181 -1.98 14.58 -10.09
CA THR A 181 -2.27 13.60 -11.12
C THR A 181 -3.68 13.01 -10.92
N PRO A 182 -4.33 12.50 -11.96
CA PRO A 182 -5.59 11.77 -11.82
C PRO A 182 -5.40 10.32 -11.32
N LEU A 183 -4.17 9.91 -11.01
CA LEU A 183 -3.92 8.61 -10.39
C LEU A 183 -4.55 8.55 -8.99
N VAL A 184 -4.97 7.36 -8.59
CA VAL A 184 -5.55 7.06 -7.28
C VAL A 184 -5.01 5.74 -6.77
N TYR A 185 -5.07 5.52 -5.45
CA TYR A 185 -4.84 4.20 -4.89
C TYR A 185 -6.15 3.54 -4.48
N LEU A 186 -6.33 2.28 -4.87
CA LEU A 186 -7.28 1.36 -4.24
C LEU A 186 -6.61 0.92 -2.95
N HIS A 187 -7.10 1.42 -1.83
CA HIS A 187 -6.50 1.20 -0.52
C HIS A 187 -7.32 0.18 0.26
N PHE A 188 -6.84 -1.04 0.32
CA PHE A 188 -7.46 -2.16 1.03
C PHE A 188 -7.19 -2.05 2.54
N HIS A 189 -7.60 -0.95 3.11
CA HIS A 189 -7.36 -0.59 4.52
C HIS A 189 -8.27 -1.35 5.48
N HIS A 190 -9.53 -1.57 5.09
CA HIS A 190 -10.51 -2.24 5.94
C HIS A 190 -10.36 -3.75 5.85
N LYS A 191 -10.17 -4.38 7.00
CA LYS A 191 -9.96 -5.82 7.19
C LYS A 191 -11.15 -6.43 7.91
N SER A 192 -11.22 -7.77 8.03
CA SER A 192 -12.18 -8.40 8.95
C SER A 192 -11.98 -7.87 10.37
N TRP A 193 -13.01 -7.96 11.20
CA TRP A 193 -12.95 -7.49 12.59
C TRP A 193 -11.78 -8.13 13.35
N GLU A 194 -11.66 -9.46 13.28
CA GLU A 194 -10.58 -10.18 13.95
C GLU A 194 -9.19 -9.68 13.50
N GLU A 195 -9.01 -9.51 12.20
CA GLU A 195 -7.74 -9.04 11.65
C GLU A 195 -7.48 -7.56 11.99
N GLN A 196 -8.51 -6.74 12.05
CA GLN A 196 -8.40 -5.34 12.46
C GLN A 196 -7.93 -5.23 13.92
N VAL A 197 -8.52 -6.04 14.80
CA VAL A 197 -8.14 -6.09 16.23
C VAL A 197 -6.72 -6.66 16.39
N ARG A 198 -6.41 -7.77 15.72
CA ARG A 198 -5.09 -8.40 15.76
C ARG A 198 -3.99 -7.44 15.31
N ALA A 199 -4.14 -6.85 14.12
CA ALA A 199 -3.17 -5.92 13.56
C ALA A 199 -3.06 -4.63 14.38
N GLY A 200 -4.16 -4.15 14.93
CA GLY A 200 -4.20 -3.00 15.84
C GLY A 200 -3.39 -3.27 17.11
N LYS A 201 -3.63 -4.40 17.76
CA LYS A 201 -2.88 -4.82 18.95
C LYS A 201 -1.38 -4.99 18.66
N GLU A 202 -1.03 -5.62 17.55
CA GLU A 202 0.38 -5.81 17.16
C GLU A 202 1.11 -4.47 16.97
N LYS A 203 0.46 -3.50 16.33
CA LYS A 203 1.02 -2.15 16.13
C LYS A 203 1.13 -1.36 17.44
N LEU A 204 0.22 -1.56 18.38
CA LEU A 204 0.20 -0.86 19.67
C LEU A 204 1.09 -1.49 20.74
N ARG A 205 1.40 -2.77 20.65
CA ARG A 205 2.22 -3.53 21.63
C ARG A 205 3.55 -2.86 22.02
N PRO A 206 4.28 -2.16 21.15
CA PRO A 206 5.49 -1.43 21.55
C PRO A 206 5.24 -0.21 22.44
N PHE A 207 3.99 0.28 22.55
CA PHE A 207 3.65 1.55 23.18
C PHE A 207 2.76 1.39 24.40
N VAL A 208 2.01 0.29 24.49
CA VAL A 208 1.03 0.07 25.56
C VAL A 208 0.85 -1.44 25.79
N ASP A 209 0.51 -1.83 27.02
CA ASP A 209 0.08 -3.20 27.30
C ASP A 209 -1.29 -3.43 26.64
N VAL A 210 -1.27 -4.19 25.54
CA VAL A 210 -2.47 -4.46 24.71
C VAL A 210 -3.39 -5.52 25.31
N ASP A 211 -2.96 -6.19 26.36
CA ASP A 211 -3.72 -7.20 27.08
C ASP A 211 -4.36 -6.64 28.36
N ASP A 212 -4.03 -5.38 28.71
CA ASP A 212 -4.69 -4.61 29.78
C ASP A 212 -5.74 -3.63 29.19
N PRO A 213 -7.05 -3.88 29.39
CA PRO A 213 -8.12 -3.02 28.88
C PRO A 213 -8.06 -1.58 29.41
N GLN A 214 -7.61 -1.38 30.67
CA GLN A 214 -7.52 -0.04 31.29
C GLN A 214 -6.36 0.76 30.66
N ALA A 215 -5.24 0.10 30.41
CA ALA A 215 -4.11 0.71 29.72
C ALA A 215 -4.49 1.14 28.29
N LEU A 216 -5.22 0.29 27.57
CA LEU A 216 -5.73 0.61 26.22
C LEU A 216 -6.71 1.79 26.22
N GLU A 217 -7.67 1.82 27.15
CA GLU A 217 -8.65 2.91 27.24
C GLU A 217 -7.99 4.26 27.55
N ALA A 218 -6.97 4.25 28.39
CA ALA A 218 -6.21 5.45 28.76
C ALA A 218 -5.23 5.93 27.69
N PHE A 219 -4.90 5.07 26.71
CA PHE A 219 -3.84 5.35 25.73
C PHE A 219 -4.20 6.46 24.75
N LYS A 220 -3.33 7.47 24.63
CA LYS A 220 -3.44 8.62 23.71
C LYS A 220 -2.20 8.82 22.83
N GLY A 221 -1.29 7.84 22.84
CA GLY A 221 -0.03 7.89 22.10
C GLY A 221 -0.18 7.60 20.60
N VAL A 222 0.94 7.34 19.96
CA VAL A 222 1.00 7.01 18.52
C VAL A 222 0.15 5.77 18.22
N GLY A 223 -0.73 5.87 17.22
CA GLY A 223 -1.63 4.77 16.85
C GLY A 223 -2.97 4.74 17.63
N TRP A 224 -3.26 5.72 18.48
CA TRP A 224 -4.52 5.78 19.26
C TRP A 224 -5.79 5.63 18.39
N HIS A 225 -5.75 6.07 17.13
CA HIS A 225 -6.87 5.95 16.19
C HIS A 225 -7.26 4.49 15.91
N LEU A 226 -6.34 3.53 16.08
CA LEU A 226 -6.63 2.10 15.97
C LEU A 226 -7.61 1.63 17.05
N LEU A 227 -7.59 2.27 18.23
CA LEU A 227 -8.51 1.96 19.32
C LEU A 227 -9.94 2.41 19.03
N VAL A 228 -10.15 3.42 18.17
CA VAL A 228 -11.49 3.90 17.83
C VAL A 228 -12.34 2.76 17.27
N HIS A 229 -11.78 1.99 16.35
CA HIS A 229 -12.47 0.83 15.79
C HIS A 229 -12.62 -0.29 16.82
N MET A 230 -11.58 -0.60 17.57
CA MET A 230 -11.62 -1.64 18.61
C MET A 230 -12.65 -1.34 19.69
N ASN A 231 -12.79 -0.07 20.09
CA ASN A 231 -13.76 0.35 21.09
C ASN A 231 -15.20 0.42 20.57
N ALA A 232 -15.40 0.59 19.28
CA ALA A 232 -16.72 0.59 18.65
C ALA A 232 -17.41 -0.78 18.70
N GLY A 233 -16.64 -1.86 18.72
CA GLY A 233 -17.11 -3.24 18.69
C GLY A 233 -17.39 -3.74 17.28
N GLU A 234 -17.54 -5.07 17.16
CA GLU A 234 -17.63 -5.76 15.88
C GLU A 234 -18.83 -5.32 15.03
N ASP A 235 -20.03 -5.28 15.63
CA ASP A 235 -21.26 -4.94 14.91
C ASP A 235 -21.21 -3.52 14.34
N ALA A 236 -20.74 -2.55 15.15
CA ALA A 236 -20.59 -1.16 14.70
C ALA A 236 -19.53 -1.01 13.62
N TYR A 237 -18.38 -1.65 13.79
CA TYR A 237 -17.31 -1.67 12.79
C TYR A 237 -17.79 -2.28 11.48
N THR A 238 -18.36 -3.48 11.52
CA THR A 238 -18.83 -4.22 10.33
C THR A 238 -19.96 -3.47 9.63
N GLY A 239 -20.91 -2.92 10.39
CA GLY A 239 -22.00 -2.11 9.83
C GLY A 239 -21.50 -0.87 9.10
N MET A 240 -20.52 -0.15 9.66
CA MET A 240 -19.90 1.02 9.06
C MET A 240 -19.10 0.63 7.79
N MET A 241 -18.30 -0.43 7.86
CA MET A 241 -17.42 -0.84 6.76
C MET A 241 -18.14 -1.50 5.59
N ASN A 242 -19.37 -1.99 5.78
CA ASN A 242 -20.21 -2.58 4.73
C ASN A 242 -21.17 -1.59 4.04
N ALA A 243 -21.21 -0.33 4.44
CA ALA A 243 -22.14 0.65 3.89
C ALA A 243 -21.76 1.03 2.45
N ALA A 244 -22.33 0.33 1.47
CA ALA A 244 -21.96 0.45 0.05
C ALA A 244 -22.91 1.27 -0.88
N PRO A 245 -24.12 1.74 -0.49
CA PRO A 245 -25.03 2.33 -1.46
C PRO A 245 -24.43 3.58 -2.14
N GLY A 246 -24.52 3.64 -3.48
CA GLY A 246 -24.01 4.76 -4.28
C GLY A 246 -22.50 4.91 -4.33
N LYS A 247 -21.74 3.94 -3.85
CA LYS A 247 -20.27 3.99 -3.90
C LYS A 247 -19.74 3.56 -5.26
N PRO A 248 -18.70 4.23 -5.78
CA PRO A 248 -18.14 3.91 -7.10
C PRO A 248 -17.54 2.52 -7.15
N GLU A 249 -17.65 1.91 -8.32
CA GLU A 249 -16.90 0.72 -8.71
C GLU A 249 -15.67 1.12 -9.54
N VAL A 250 -14.65 0.26 -9.51
CA VAL A 250 -13.48 0.40 -10.38
C VAL A 250 -13.64 -0.56 -11.55
N GLU A 251 -13.78 0.00 -12.76
CA GLU A 251 -13.99 -0.77 -13.97
C GLU A 251 -12.84 -1.74 -14.25
N GLY A 252 -13.18 -2.98 -14.57
CA GLY A 252 -12.24 -4.03 -14.91
C GLY A 252 -11.47 -4.63 -13.72
N LEU A 253 -11.70 -4.17 -12.48
CA LEU A 253 -10.90 -4.64 -11.33
C LEU A 253 -11.13 -6.11 -11.01
N LEU A 254 -12.37 -6.57 -10.99
CA LEU A 254 -12.69 -7.96 -10.63
C LEU A 254 -12.25 -8.92 -11.73
N GLU A 255 -12.40 -8.52 -12.99
CA GLU A 255 -11.90 -9.25 -14.16
C GLU A 255 -10.37 -9.36 -14.13
N LEU A 256 -9.68 -8.26 -13.83
CA LEU A 256 -8.23 -8.26 -13.69
C LEU A 256 -7.77 -9.15 -12.52
N PHE A 257 -8.44 -9.06 -11.37
CA PHE A 257 -8.12 -9.92 -10.23
C PHE A 257 -8.31 -11.39 -10.57
N ALA A 258 -9.40 -11.73 -11.27
CA ALA A 258 -9.65 -13.10 -11.72
C ALA A 258 -8.55 -13.56 -12.71
N ALA A 259 -8.16 -12.74 -13.67
CA ALA A 259 -7.10 -13.03 -14.64
C ALA A 259 -5.72 -13.22 -13.97
N LEU A 260 -5.46 -12.48 -12.89
CA LEU A 260 -4.23 -12.59 -12.09
C LEU A 260 -4.30 -13.64 -10.97
N ASN A 261 -5.42 -14.39 -10.88
CA ASN A 261 -5.68 -15.32 -9.80
C ASN A 261 -5.63 -14.68 -8.39
N ILE A 262 -6.01 -13.42 -8.30
CA ILE A 262 -6.14 -12.69 -7.03
C ILE A 262 -7.56 -12.86 -6.51
N ASN A 263 -7.69 -13.38 -5.27
CA ASN A 263 -8.98 -13.41 -4.61
C ASN A 263 -9.40 -12.00 -4.19
N PRO A 264 -10.52 -11.42 -4.66
CA PRO A 264 -10.92 -10.06 -4.34
C PRO A 264 -11.24 -9.81 -2.86
N LEU A 265 -11.34 -10.87 -2.06
CA LEU A 265 -11.56 -10.82 -0.62
C LEU A 265 -10.29 -11.17 0.18
N PHE A 266 -9.11 -11.02 -0.41
CA PHE A 266 -7.85 -11.44 0.24
C PHE A 266 -7.62 -10.73 1.59
N PHE A 267 -8.02 -9.47 1.74
CA PHE A 267 -7.91 -8.71 2.99
C PHE A 267 -8.91 -9.11 4.08
N GLN A 268 -9.96 -9.83 3.72
CA GLN A 268 -11.00 -10.28 4.65
C GLN A 268 -10.73 -11.67 5.22
N LYS A 269 -9.70 -12.34 4.74
CA LYS A 269 -9.33 -13.66 5.25
C LYS A 269 -8.51 -13.50 6.53
N PRO A 270 -8.83 -14.27 7.57
CA PRO A 270 -7.98 -14.34 8.74
C PRO A 270 -6.59 -14.84 8.34
N VAL A 271 -5.56 -14.27 8.93
CA VAL A 271 -4.20 -14.79 8.81
C VAL A 271 -4.13 -16.05 9.69
N PRO A 272 -3.81 -17.23 9.14
CA PRO A 272 -3.68 -18.43 9.95
C PRO A 272 -2.59 -18.22 11.02
N ASP A 273 -2.90 -18.57 12.27
CA ASP A 273 -1.91 -18.59 13.34
C ASP A 273 -0.84 -19.65 13.00
N PHE A 274 0.38 -19.19 12.84
CA PHE A 274 1.54 -20.09 12.70
C PHE A 274 2.16 -20.29 14.08
N HIS A 275 1.79 -21.36 14.76
CA HIS A 275 2.53 -21.82 15.92
C HIS A 275 3.76 -22.57 15.41
N PHE A 276 4.95 -22.05 15.73
CA PHE A 276 6.16 -22.84 15.62
C PHE A 276 6.05 -23.98 16.64
N ALA A 277 5.98 -25.22 16.15
CA ALA A 277 6.10 -26.40 16.99
C ALA A 277 7.58 -26.61 17.36
#